data_43027bee267466aebb6d49ace458430d
#
_entry.id   43027bee267466aebb6d49ace458430d
#
_cell.length_a   1.000
_cell.length_b   1.000
_cell.length_c   1.000
_cell.angle_alpha   90.00
_cell.angle_beta   90.00
_cell.angle_gamma   90.00
#
_symmetry.space_group_name_H-M   'P 1'
#
loop_
_entity.id
_entity.type
_entity.pdbx_description
1 polymer ?
#
loop_
_entity_poly.entity_id
_entity_poly.type
_entity_poly.pdbx_seq_one_letter_code
_entity_poly.pdbx_strand_id
1 'polypeptide(L)'
;MTRIVVDAMGSDNYPAPDVEGAVMAARETGVEIILVGDASKIQPILDSFGVADLPIRIVNAPEMLTMNDKGDDLVMKARHKEAQNSMAVGLDLVKNGEADAFVTAGNTGAAMVTALFRLGRIRGVDRPALAGPFPTSTGMCIVLDIGANPDCKPENLLQFGIMGSVYDERVRGIAQPKIGLISNGEEAGKGSELVKQAYPLLAQAKLNFIGNVEGKEIFNGQADVAVTDGFTGNVFLKSTEAVAKLLIDKIRESIKGGGPLAMLGGVLVRPAMRQIRKLLDPSEEGAAPLLGMNGLVFIGHGRSDAIAIKNAVRVAKNAAEAKVLDAMKSAIEESLKK
;
A
#
# COMPACT_ATOMS: atom_id res chain seq x y z
N MET A 1 17.92 -0.53 15.14
CA MET A 1 17.73 -1.34 13.91
C MET A 1 16.23 -1.45 13.69
N THR A 2 15.75 -1.15 12.49
CA THR A 2 14.32 -1.23 12.17
C THR A 2 13.90 -2.70 12.04
N ARG A 3 12.75 -3.07 12.62
CA ARG A 3 12.25 -4.45 12.71
C ARG A 3 10.95 -4.55 11.91
N ILE A 4 10.94 -5.38 10.89
CA ILE A 4 9.77 -5.55 10.01
C ILE A 4 9.23 -6.96 10.13
N VAL A 5 7.95 -7.08 10.46
CA VAL A 5 7.22 -8.34 10.38
C VAL A 5 6.81 -8.59 8.94
N VAL A 6 7.08 -9.78 8.43
CA VAL A 6 6.58 -10.28 7.16
C VAL A 6 5.67 -11.48 7.41
N ASP A 7 4.43 -11.37 7.01
CA ASP A 7 3.48 -12.48 6.95
C ASP A 7 3.92 -13.46 5.86
N ALA A 8 4.57 -14.54 6.26
CA ALA A 8 5.10 -15.54 5.34
C ALA A 8 4.06 -16.51 4.79
N MET A 9 2.78 -16.30 5.13
CA MET A 9 1.64 -17.12 4.68
C MET A 9 0.65 -16.30 3.85
N GLY A 10 1.03 -15.06 3.46
CA GLY A 10 0.12 -14.10 2.84
C GLY A 10 -0.06 -14.29 1.34
N SER A 11 1.00 -14.53 0.59
CA SER A 11 0.94 -14.61 -0.88
C SER A 11 0.23 -15.86 -1.40
N ASP A 12 -0.20 -15.82 -2.66
CA ASP A 12 -0.88 -16.98 -3.30
C ASP A 12 0.03 -18.22 -3.38
N ASN A 13 1.35 -18.02 -3.45
CA ASN A 13 2.36 -19.08 -3.55
C ASN A 13 3.22 -19.22 -2.28
N TYR A 14 2.65 -18.82 -1.12
CA TYR A 14 3.35 -18.88 0.17
C TYR A 14 3.97 -20.27 0.47
N PRO A 15 5.02 -20.33 1.29
CA PRO A 15 5.78 -19.24 1.87
C PRO A 15 7.00 -18.83 1.02
N ALA A 16 7.21 -19.47 -0.13
CA ALA A 16 8.44 -19.31 -0.90
C ALA A 16 8.77 -17.87 -1.31
N PRO A 17 7.87 -17.12 -2.01
CA PRO A 17 8.18 -15.74 -2.40
C PRO A 17 8.28 -14.80 -1.20
N ASP A 18 7.51 -15.07 -0.12
CA ASP A 18 7.53 -14.26 1.09
C ASP A 18 8.88 -14.38 1.82
N VAL A 19 9.39 -15.61 1.95
CA VAL A 19 10.70 -15.89 2.57
C VAL A 19 11.84 -15.36 1.69
N GLU A 20 11.82 -15.64 0.38
CA GLU A 20 12.86 -15.18 -0.53
C GLU A 20 12.94 -13.64 -0.55
N GLY A 21 11.80 -12.96 -0.68
CA GLY A 21 11.74 -11.50 -0.66
C GLY A 21 12.23 -10.90 0.65
N ALA A 22 11.88 -11.50 1.78
CA ALA A 22 12.37 -11.12 3.10
C ALA A 22 13.89 -11.26 3.23
N VAL A 23 14.48 -12.36 2.75
CA VAL A 23 15.94 -12.57 2.69
C VAL A 23 16.61 -11.53 1.81
N MET A 24 16.06 -11.25 0.62
CA MET A 24 16.56 -10.19 -0.27
C MET A 24 16.55 -8.83 0.42
N ALA A 25 15.47 -8.48 1.13
CA ALA A 25 15.35 -7.22 1.86
C ALA A 25 16.36 -7.12 3.00
N ALA A 26 16.54 -8.17 3.80
CA ALA A 26 17.52 -8.20 4.89
C ALA A 26 18.95 -7.99 4.36
N ARG A 27 19.33 -8.65 3.25
CA ARG A 27 20.64 -8.49 2.60
C ARG A 27 20.87 -7.09 2.07
N GLU A 28 19.85 -6.49 1.45
CA GLU A 28 19.97 -5.17 0.80
C GLU A 28 19.96 -4.03 1.81
N THR A 29 19.15 -4.13 2.86
CA THR A 29 18.85 -2.99 3.75
C THR A 29 19.38 -3.17 5.18
N GLY A 30 19.80 -4.35 5.57
CA GLY A 30 20.24 -4.68 6.93
C GLY A 30 19.12 -4.61 7.98
N VAL A 31 17.84 -4.58 7.58
CA VAL A 31 16.70 -4.55 8.49
C VAL A 31 16.52 -5.89 9.19
N GLU A 32 16.10 -5.88 10.45
CA GLU A 32 15.69 -7.11 11.13
C GLU A 32 14.35 -7.59 10.58
N ILE A 33 14.28 -8.84 10.14
CA ILE A 33 13.06 -9.46 9.62
C ILE A 33 12.51 -10.45 10.65
N ILE A 34 11.20 -10.36 10.88
CA ILE A 34 10.45 -11.31 11.69
C ILE A 34 9.47 -12.02 10.75
N LEU A 35 9.80 -13.22 10.30
CA LEU A 35 8.90 -14.06 9.50
C LEU A 35 7.86 -14.68 10.41
N VAL A 36 6.58 -14.44 10.14
CA VAL A 36 5.46 -14.99 10.91
C VAL A 36 4.67 -15.96 10.05
N GLY A 37 4.51 -17.19 10.55
CA GLY A 37 3.77 -18.25 9.84
C GLY A 37 4.13 -19.63 10.35
N ASP A 38 3.77 -20.67 9.60
CA ASP A 38 4.07 -22.07 9.91
C ASP A 38 5.60 -22.32 9.82
N ALA A 39 6.24 -22.39 10.98
CA ALA A 39 7.69 -22.55 11.08
C ALA A 39 8.18 -23.83 10.37
N SER A 40 7.37 -24.87 10.32
CA SER A 40 7.73 -26.13 9.65
C SER A 40 7.86 -25.99 8.13
N LYS A 41 7.13 -25.04 7.54
CA LYS A 41 7.17 -24.69 6.10
C LYS A 41 8.23 -23.63 5.79
N ILE A 42 8.41 -22.67 6.71
CA ILE A 42 9.31 -21.53 6.52
C ILE A 42 10.78 -21.97 6.68
N GLN A 43 11.10 -22.72 7.73
CA GLN A 43 12.47 -23.05 8.10
C GLN A 43 13.27 -23.75 6.98
N PRO A 44 12.73 -24.79 6.28
CA PRO A 44 13.49 -25.46 5.21
C PRO A 44 13.83 -24.54 4.04
N ILE A 45 12.92 -23.57 3.73
CA ILE A 45 13.16 -22.59 2.66
C ILE A 45 14.23 -21.59 3.12
N LEU A 46 14.10 -21.07 4.34
CA LEU A 46 15.04 -20.12 4.90
C LEU A 46 16.47 -20.70 4.95
N ASP A 47 16.61 -21.96 5.36
CA ASP A 47 17.90 -22.67 5.44
C ASP A 47 18.58 -22.79 4.07
N SER A 48 17.79 -22.91 2.98
CA SER A 48 18.32 -23.01 1.62
C SER A 48 19.05 -21.74 1.14
N PHE A 49 18.82 -20.60 1.79
CA PHE A 49 19.44 -19.31 1.44
C PHE A 49 20.74 -19.01 2.18
N GLY A 50 21.16 -19.84 3.14
CA GLY A 50 22.41 -19.62 3.91
C GLY A 50 22.39 -18.30 4.68
N VAL A 51 21.41 -18.12 5.55
CA VAL A 51 21.08 -16.84 6.21
C VAL A 51 21.66 -16.71 7.64
N ALA A 52 22.63 -17.53 8.03
CA ALA A 52 23.15 -17.56 9.41
C ALA A 52 23.62 -16.18 9.95
N ASP A 53 24.10 -15.31 9.06
CA ASP A 53 24.61 -13.98 9.42
C ASP A 53 23.56 -12.86 9.26
N LEU A 54 22.33 -13.20 8.85
CA LEU A 54 21.27 -12.19 8.64
C LEU A 54 20.39 -12.07 9.88
N PRO A 55 19.91 -10.87 10.20
CA PRO A 55 19.00 -10.62 11.32
C PRO A 55 17.57 -11.06 10.97
N ILE A 56 17.37 -12.37 10.79
CA ILE A 56 16.08 -12.98 10.46
C ILE A 56 15.70 -13.97 11.55
N ARG A 57 14.49 -13.85 12.10
CA ARG A 57 13.93 -14.84 13.03
C ARG A 57 12.52 -15.26 12.61
N ILE A 58 12.10 -16.44 13.03
CA ILE A 58 10.76 -16.97 12.79
C ILE A 58 9.93 -16.90 14.08
N VAL A 59 8.70 -16.46 13.96
CA VAL A 59 7.67 -16.58 14.99
C VAL A 59 6.60 -17.52 14.46
N ASN A 60 6.39 -18.64 15.14
CA ASN A 60 5.47 -19.67 14.71
C ASN A 60 4.00 -19.21 14.85
N ALA A 61 3.26 -19.28 13.74
CA ALA A 61 1.84 -19.02 13.66
C ALA A 61 1.23 -19.99 12.60
N PRO A 62 0.83 -21.20 13.02
CA PRO A 62 0.49 -22.28 12.09
C PRO A 62 -0.83 -22.06 11.33
N GLU A 63 -1.69 -21.17 11.82
CA GLU A 63 -2.95 -20.84 11.18
C GLU A 63 -2.78 -19.67 10.20
N MET A 64 -3.68 -19.58 9.21
CA MET A 64 -3.71 -18.49 8.25
C MET A 64 -5.14 -18.05 7.94
N LEU A 65 -5.28 -16.79 7.55
CA LEU A 65 -6.51 -16.28 6.92
C LEU A 65 -6.35 -16.37 5.41
N THR A 66 -7.27 -17.07 4.75
CA THR A 66 -7.18 -17.35 3.32
C THR A 66 -7.91 -16.31 2.47
N MET A 67 -7.68 -16.32 1.16
CA MET A 67 -8.44 -15.48 0.21
C MET A 67 -9.94 -15.82 0.17
N ASN A 68 -10.35 -16.99 0.69
CA ASN A 68 -11.74 -17.43 0.73
C ASN A 68 -12.48 -17.01 2.01
N ASP A 69 -11.77 -16.60 3.05
CA ASP A 69 -12.39 -16.13 4.29
C ASP A 69 -13.09 -14.78 4.03
N LYS A 70 -14.39 -14.71 4.29
CA LYS A 70 -15.26 -13.55 4.01
C LYS A 70 -16.35 -13.39 5.05
N GLY A 71 -16.92 -12.17 5.12
CA GLY A 71 -18.07 -11.88 5.97
C GLY A 71 -17.83 -12.16 7.45
N ASP A 72 -18.84 -12.70 8.12
CA ASP A 72 -18.83 -12.92 9.58
C ASP A 72 -17.76 -13.92 10.02
N ASP A 73 -17.45 -14.96 9.22
CA ASP A 73 -16.42 -15.94 9.53
C ASP A 73 -15.03 -15.27 9.61
N LEU A 74 -14.72 -14.42 8.65
CA LEU A 74 -13.49 -13.62 8.66
C LEU A 74 -13.41 -12.73 9.90
N VAL A 75 -14.51 -12.03 10.21
CA VAL A 75 -14.57 -11.14 11.38
C VAL A 75 -14.36 -11.91 12.68
N MET A 76 -14.98 -13.09 12.82
CA MET A 76 -14.81 -13.95 14.00
C MET A 76 -13.35 -14.42 14.15
N LYS A 77 -12.73 -14.92 13.08
CA LYS A 77 -11.32 -15.35 13.08
C LYS A 77 -10.35 -14.22 13.39
N ALA A 78 -10.56 -13.03 12.79
CA ALA A 78 -9.74 -11.86 13.02
C ALA A 78 -9.86 -11.29 14.45
N ARG A 79 -11.06 -11.38 15.05
CA ARG A 79 -11.35 -10.85 16.38
C ARG A 79 -10.88 -11.77 17.51
N HIS A 80 -10.69 -13.06 17.25
CA HIS A 80 -10.38 -14.04 18.29
C HIS A 80 -9.04 -13.68 18.95
N LYS A 81 -9.04 -13.44 20.27
CA LYS A 81 -7.86 -12.96 21.01
C LYS A 81 -6.69 -13.92 20.97
N GLU A 82 -6.96 -15.22 20.99
CA GLU A 82 -5.97 -16.30 20.98
C GLU A 82 -5.69 -16.84 19.58
N ALA A 83 -6.09 -16.10 18.53
CA ALA A 83 -5.85 -16.54 17.16
C ALA A 83 -4.37 -16.70 16.89
N GLN A 84 -4.00 -17.87 16.38
CA GLN A 84 -2.64 -18.24 16.01
C GLN A 84 -2.39 -18.08 14.50
N ASN A 85 -3.17 -17.22 13.83
CA ASN A 85 -2.95 -16.92 12.44
C ASN A 85 -1.84 -15.87 12.26
N SER A 86 -1.12 -15.97 11.15
CA SER A 86 0.07 -15.15 10.86
C SER A 86 -0.19 -13.64 10.92
N MET A 87 -1.36 -13.18 10.44
CA MET A 87 -1.73 -11.75 10.50
C MET A 87 -1.93 -11.28 11.93
N ALA A 88 -2.66 -12.04 12.76
CA ALA A 88 -2.94 -11.66 14.14
C ALA A 88 -1.66 -11.61 14.97
N VAL A 89 -0.84 -12.68 14.89
CA VAL A 89 0.44 -12.76 15.60
C VAL A 89 1.38 -11.65 15.15
N GLY A 90 1.50 -11.42 13.83
CA GLY A 90 2.36 -10.36 13.29
C GLY A 90 1.96 -8.95 13.73
N LEU A 91 0.66 -8.66 13.75
CA LEU A 91 0.14 -7.37 14.20
C LEU A 91 0.29 -7.18 15.73
N ASP A 92 0.20 -8.27 16.51
CA ASP A 92 0.45 -8.20 17.95
C ASP A 92 1.92 -7.88 18.26
N LEU A 93 2.89 -8.36 17.47
CA LEU A 93 4.29 -7.95 17.59
C LEU A 93 4.47 -6.44 17.38
N VAL A 94 3.78 -5.87 16.39
CA VAL A 94 3.80 -4.40 16.18
C VAL A 94 3.14 -3.67 17.34
N LYS A 95 1.99 -4.15 17.81
CA LYS A 95 1.27 -3.57 18.95
C LYS A 95 2.10 -3.53 20.23
N ASN A 96 2.85 -4.58 20.49
CA ASN A 96 3.68 -4.72 21.70
C ASN A 96 5.01 -3.95 21.60
N GLY A 97 5.30 -3.32 20.44
CA GLY A 97 6.56 -2.62 20.21
C GLY A 97 7.76 -3.57 19.96
N GLU A 98 7.49 -4.83 19.64
CA GLU A 98 8.49 -5.81 19.25
C GLU A 98 8.91 -5.68 17.79
N ALA A 99 8.08 -5.00 16.99
CA ALA A 99 8.35 -4.64 15.60
C ALA A 99 7.82 -3.24 15.26
N ASP A 100 8.35 -2.65 14.21
CA ASP A 100 8.07 -1.27 13.81
C ASP A 100 7.02 -1.19 12.69
N ALA A 101 6.87 -2.24 11.86
CA ALA A 101 5.84 -2.35 10.84
C ALA A 101 5.49 -3.81 10.51
N PHE A 102 4.31 -3.99 9.93
CA PHE A 102 3.77 -5.26 9.46
C PHE A 102 3.55 -5.22 7.95
N VAL A 103 4.01 -6.25 7.24
CA VAL A 103 3.86 -6.45 5.79
C VAL A 103 3.15 -7.76 5.54
N THR A 104 2.12 -7.75 4.69
CA THR A 104 1.43 -8.95 4.22
C THR A 104 1.07 -8.84 2.74
N ALA A 105 1.12 -9.95 2.01
CA ALA A 105 0.58 -10.09 0.67
C ALA A 105 -0.74 -10.89 0.66
N GLY A 106 -1.41 -11.00 1.81
CA GLY A 106 -2.62 -11.77 1.97
C GLY A 106 -3.90 -11.03 1.58
N ASN A 107 -5.02 -11.62 2.00
CA ASN A 107 -6.35 -11.04 1.77
C ASN A 107 -6.45 -9.63 2.38
N THR A 108 -6.67 -8.62 1.53
CA THR A 108 -6.75 -7.20 1.93
C THR A 108 -7.82 -6.98 3.00
N GLY A 109 -9.01 -7.56 2.84
CA GLY A 109 -10.08 -7.43 3.84
C GLY A 109 -9.71 -8.08 5.17
N ALA A 110 -9.04 -9.24 5.14
CA ALA A 110 -8.54 -9.91 6.33
C ALA A 110 -7.48 -9.07 7.05
N ALA A 111 -6.53 -8.53 6.33
CA ALA A 111 -5.49 -7.66 6.88
C ALA A 111 -6.09 -6.40 7.54
N MET A 112 -7.04 -5.73 6.86
CA MET A 112 -7.72 -4.55 7.38
C MET A 112 -8.52 -4.85 8.65
N VAL A 113 -9.33 -5.91 8.64
CA VAL A 113 -10.17 -6.30 9.79
C VAL A 113 -9.30 -6.72 10.96
N THR A 114 -8.26 -7.53 10.72
CA THR A 114 -7.34 -7.96 11.77
C THR A 114 -6.57 -6.77 12.36
N ALA A 115 -6.06 -5.87 11.51
CA ALA A 115 -5.39 -4.66 11.96
C ALA A 115 -6.32 -3.78 12.81
N LEU A 116 -7.59 -3.64 12.43
CA LEU A 116 -8.58 -2.89 13.20
C LEU A 116 -8.79 -3.46 14.61
N PHE A 117 -8.88 -4.78 14.75
CA PHE A 117 -9.06 -5.42 16.05
C PHE A 117 -7.78 -5.47 16.89
N ARG A 118 -6.61 -5.63 16.27
CA ARG A 118 -5.34 -5.77 17.00
C ARG A 118 -4.72 -4.43 17.37
N LEU A 119 -4.55 -3.54 16.41
CA LEU A 119 -3.91 -2.24 16.57
C LEU A 119 -4.91 -1.14 16.97
N GLY A 120 -6.13 -1.23 16.44
CA GLY A 120 -7.08 -0.12 16.48
C GLY A 120 -6.67 1.03 15.54
N ARG A 121 -7.47 2.08 15.55
CA ARG A 121 -7.22 3.31 14.76
C ARG A 121 -6.46 4.34 15.60
N ILE A 122 -5.77 5.25 14.94
CA ILE A 122 -5.27 6.48 15.57
C ILE A 122 -6.47 7.21 16.19
N ARG A 123 -6.30 7.73 17.40
CA ARG A 123 -7.36 8.49 18.08
C ARG A 123 -7.80 9.67 17.21
N GLY A 124 -9.07 9.73 16.89
CA GLY A 124 -9.66 10.77 16.04
C GLY A 124 -9.81 10.36 14.57
N VAL A 125 -9.18 9.30 14.12
CA VAL A 125 -9.42 8.75 12.78
C VAL A 125 -10.72 7.93 12.79
N ASP A 126 -11.66 8.30 11.91
CA ASP A 126 -12.93 7.57 11.77
C ASP A 126 -12.76 6.33 10.87
N ARG A 127 -12.02 6.45 9.77
CA ARG A 127 -11.76 5.35 8.81
C ARG A 127 -10.28 5.29 8.43
N PRO A 128 -9.62 4.13 8.48
CA PRO A 128 -8.32 3.96 7.85
C PRO A 128 -8.49 3.98 6.33
N ALA A 129 -7.45 4.40 5.60
CA ALA A 129 -7.48 4.45 4.14
C ALA A 129 -6.30 3.69 3.54
N LEU A 130 -6.54 2.97 2.46
CA LEU A 130 -5.50 2.31 1.68
C LEU A 130 -4.93 3.32 0.67
N ALA A 131 -3.64 3.59 0.73
CA ALA A 131 -2.98 4.54 -0.15
C ALA A 131 -2.26 3.82 -1.29
N GLY A 132 -2.46 4.28 -2.52
CA GLY A 132 -1.82 3.71 -3.70
C GLY A 132 -1.02 4.73 -4.49
N PRO A 133 0.22 4.42 -4.87
CA PRO A 133 1.01 5.29 -5.74
C PRO A 133 0.59 5.12 -7.20
N PHE A 134 0.43 6.25 -7.89
CA PHE A 134 0.15 6.31 -9.32
C PHE A 134 1.26 7.05 -10.03
N PRO A 135 1.85 6.48 -11.08
CA PRO A 135 2.86 7.17 -11.87
C PRO A 135 2.27 8.37 -12.60
N THR A 136 3.02 9.47 -12.61
CA THR A 136 2.66 10.71 -13.29
C THR A 136 3.77 11.15 -14.24
N SER A 137 3.51 12.16 -15.06
CA SER A 137 4.53 12.73 -15.96
C SER A 137 5.71 13.37 -15.21
N THR A 138 5.54 13.72 -13.93
CA THR A 138 6.55 14.41 -13.10
C THR A 138 7.05 13.59 -11.92
N GLY A 139 6.56 12.36 -11.75
CA GLY A 139 6.91 11.50 -10.62
C GLY A 139 5.77 10.57 -10.22
N MET A 140 5.24 10.72 -9.02
CA MET A 140 4.17 9.89 -8.46
C MET A 140 3.11 10.76 -7.78
N CYS A 141 1.85 10.34 -7.83
CA CYS A 141 0.75 10.85 -7.02
C CYS A 141 0.25 9.75 -6.10
N ILE A 142 0.04 10.05 -4.83
CA ILE A 142 -0.54 9.10 -3.87
C ILE A 142 -2.07 9.27 -3.86
N VAL A 143 -2.81 8.23 -4.22
CA VAL A 143 -4.28 8.25 -4.20
C VAL A 143 -4.80 7.57 -2.94
N LEU A 144 -5.68 8.24 -2.21
CA LEU A 144 -6.41 7.76 -1.05
C LEU A 144 -7.92 8.04 -1.22
N ASP A 145 -8.78 7.11 -1.04
CA ASP A 145 -8.69 5.70 -0.69
C ASP A 145 -8.80 4.84 -1.95
N ILE A 146 -8.01 3.78 -2.06
CA ILE A 146 -8.04 2.89 -3.23
C ILE A 146 -8.80 1.59 -3.01
N GLY A 147 -9.65 1.51 -1.96
CA GLY A 147 -10.51 0.34 -1.79
C GLY A 147 -10.79 -0.13 -0.37
N ALA A 148 -10.40 0.63 0.67
CA ALA A 148 -10.71 0.28 2.05
C ALA A 148 -12.16 0.62 2.43
N ASN A 149 -12.70 1.74 1.94
CA ASN A 149 -14.00 2.28 2.36
C ASN A 149 -14.85 2.67 1.14
N PRO A 150 -15.76 1.80 0.68
CA PRO A 150 -16.60 2.13 -0.47
C PRO A 150 -17.56 3.29 -0.18
N ASP A 151 -18.03 3.41 1.07
CA ASP A 151 -18.92 4.47 1.53
C ASP A 151 -18.18 5.36 2.52
N CYS A 152 -18.01 6.63 2.15
CA CYS A 152 -17.34 7.65 2.95
C CYS A 152 -18.27 8.80 3.33
N LYS A 153 -17.92 9.48 4.43
CA LYS A 153 -18.45 10.78 4.80
C LYS A 153 -17.47 11.88 4.36
N PRO A 154 -17.92 13.13 4.23
CA PRO A 154 -17.03 14.26 3.88
C PRO A 154 -15.81 14.38 4.82
N GLU A 155 -16.02 14.14 6.12
CA GLU A 155 -14.96 14.19 7.13
C GLU A 155 -13.89 13.10 6.91
N ASN A 156 -14.27 11.94 6.33
CA ASN A 156 -13.30 10.90 5.99
C ASN A 156 -12.35 11.38 4.89
N LEU A 157 -12.87 12.08 3.85
CA LEU A 157 -12.05 12.63 2.79
C LEU A 157 -11.08 13.70 3.31
N LEU A 158 -11.52 14.54 4.26
CA LEU A 158 -10.63 15.47 4.96
C LEU A 158 -9.51 14.72 5.68
N GLN A 159 -9.84 13.67 6.45
CA GLN A 159 -8.86 12.86 7.14
C GLN A 159 -7.88 12.16 6.18
N PHE A 160 -8.37 11.68 5.04
CA PHE A 160 -7.52 11.10 3.99
C PHE A 160 -6.55 12.14 3.43
N GLY A 161 -6.99 13.37 3.21
CA GLY A 161 -6.10 14.47 2.80
C GLY A 161 -4.99 14.76 3.82
N ILE A 162 -5.33 14.79 5.11
CA ILE A 162 -4.35 14.99 6.19
C ILE A 162 -3.36 13.81 6.25
N MET A 163 -3.85 12.57 6.24
CA MET A 163 -3.02 11.37 6.30
C MET A 163 -2.11 11.24 5.07
N GLY A 164 -2.64 11.51 3.88
CA GLY A 164 -1.89 11.51 2.63
C GLY A 164 -0.79 12.58 2.61
N SER A 165 -1.10 13.80 3.07
CA SER A 165 -0.13 14.89 3.19
C SER A 165 1.04 14.51 4.09
N VAL A 166 0.76 13.96 5.29
CA VAL A 166 1.81 13.53 6.22
C VAL A 166 2.64 12.40 5.64
N TYR A 167 2.01 11.41 5.00
CA TYR A 167 2.72 10.30 4.39
C TYR A 167 3.67 10.77 3.29
N ASP A 168 3.19 11.63 2.40
CA ASP A 168 3.96 12.13 1.27
C ASP A 168 5.12 13.02 1.71
N GLU A 169 4.89 13.89 2.69
CA GLU A 169 5.93 14.73 3.28
C GLU A 169 7.03 13.87 3.94
N ARG A 170 6.66 12.86 4.72
CA ARG A 170 7.61 12.07 5.49
C ARG A 170 8.36 11.03 4.65
N VAL A 171 7.68 10.35 3.74
CA VAL A 171 8.28 9.26 2.96
C VAL A 171 8.93 9.75 1.68
N ARG A 172 8.31 10.72 0.99
CA ARG A 172 8.80 11.25 -0.28
C ARG A 172 9.54 12.57 -0.14
N GLY A 173 9.48 13.23 1.02
CA GLY A 173 10.18 14.48 1.28
C GLY A 173 9.58 15.70 0.58
N ILE A 174 8.32 15.62 0.13
CA ILE A 174 7.64 16.72 -0.57
C ILE A 174 7.08 17.70 0.47
N ALA A 175 7.74 18.83 0.65
CA ALA A 175 7.26 19.87 1.55
C ALA A 175 5.92 20.45 1.07
N GLN A 176 4.89 20.44 1.93
CA GLN A 176 3.55 20.94 1.63
C GLN A 176 2.95 20.31 0.34
N PRO A 177 2.75 18.97 0.30
CA PRO A 177 2.25 18.31 -0.88
C PRO A 177 0.92 18.91 -1.33
N LYS A 178 0.72 18.99 -2.64
CA LYS A 178 -0.52 19.48 -3.26
C LYS A 178 -1.60 18.44 -3.14
N ILE A 179 -2.69 18.78 -2.45
CA ILE A 179 -3.82 17.88 -2.21
C ILE A 179 -4.94 18.20 -3.21
N GLY A 180 -5.30 17.26 -4.07
CA GLY A 180 -6.44 17.35 -4.97
C GLY A 180 -7.60 16.48 -4.51
N LEU A 181 -8.84 16.90 -4.77
CA LEU A 181 -10.06 16.12 -4.54
C LEU A 181 -10.54 15.57 -5.88
N ILE A 182 -10.59 14.25 -6.04
CA ILE A 182 -10.99 13.61 -7.31
C ILE A 182 -12.46 13.94 -7.62
N SER A 183 -12.66 14.48 -8.81
CA SER A 183 -13.97 14.94 -9.28
C SER A 183 -14.12 14.73 -10.80
N ASN A 184 -15.33 14.97 -11.30
CA ASN A 184 -15.65 14.97 -12.73
C ASN A 184 -15.58 16.36 -13.38
N GLY A 185 -14.86 17.31 -12.74
CA GLY A 185 -14.63 18.67 -13.22
C GLY A 185 -13.88 19.47 -12.18
N GLU A 186 -13.08 20.45 -12.63
CA GLU A 186 -12.16 21.24 -11.79
C GLU A 186 -12.89 22.28 -10.91
N GLU A 187 -14.12 22.71 -11.30
CA GLU A 187 -14.84 23.74 -10.58
C GLU A 187 -15.34 23.24 -9.21
N ALA A 188 -15.32 24.07 -8.18
CA ALA A 188 -15.71 23.76 -6.81
C ALA A 188 -17.14 23.18 -6.66
N GLY A 189 -18.03 23.46 -7.59
CA GLY A 189 -19.42 22.96 -7.59
C GLY A 189 -19.61 21.61 -8.29
N LYS A 190 -18.56 21.02 -8.86
CA LYS A 190 -18.60 19.72 -9.55
C LYS A 190 -18.42 18.56 -8.57
N GLY A 191 -18.74 17.38 -9.05
CA GLY A 191 -18.60 16.13 -8.30
C GLY A 191 -19.92 15.61 -7.74
N SER A 192 -19.82 14.45 -7.09
CA SER A 192 -20.90 13.85 -6.33
C SER A 192 -21.28 14.70 -5.12
N GLU A 193 -22.38 14.38 -4.45
CA GLU A 193 -22.75 15.06 -3.21
C GLU A 193 -21.65 14.97 -2.14
N LEU A 194 -21.00 13.81 -2.02
CA LEU A 194 -19.86 13.61 -1.14
C LEU A 194 -18.71 14.59 -1.45
N VAL A 195 -18.34 14.73 -2.73
CA VAL A 195 -17.27 15.64 -3.17
C VAL A 195 -17.61 17.09 -2.88
N LYS A 196 -18.84 17.54 -3.18
CA LYS A 196 -19.31 18.91 -2.89
C LYS A 196 -19.28 19.25 -1.40
N GLN A 197 -19.61 18.28 -0.54
CA GLN A 197 -19.57 18.47 0.91
C GLN A 197 -18.14 18.39 1.47
N ALA A 198 -17.26 17.57 0.91
CA ALA A 198 -15.86 17.47 1.33
C ALA A 198 -15.02 18.68 0.90
N TYR A 199 -15.32 19.29 -0.23
CA TYR A 199 -14.56 20.43 -0.77
C TYR A 199 -14.34 21.56 0.25
N PRO A 200 -15.38 22.13 0.89
CA PRO A 200 -15.20 23.22 1.87
C PRO A 200 -14.41 22.78 3.11
N LEU A 201 -14.49 21.50 3.52
CA LEU A 201 -13.73 20.99 4.64
C LEU A 201 -12.23 20.98 4.31
N LEU A 202 -11.86 20.50 3.14
CA LEU A 202 -10.48 20.49 2.66
C LEU A 202 -9.94 21.91 2.45
N ALA A 203 -10.74 22.80 1.88
CA ALA A 203 -10.36 24.20 1.63
C ALA A 203 -10.11 25.02 2.91
N GLN A 204 -10.79 24.67 4.02
CA GLN A 204 -10.61 25.33 5.31
C GLN A 204 -9.49 24.69 6.16
N ALA A 205 -9.02 23.53 5.77
CA ALA A 205 -7.97 22.81 6.51
C ALA A 205 -6.59 23.46 6.27
N LYS A 206 -5.65 23.17 7.19
CA LYS A 206 -4.24 23.57 7.02
C LYS A 206 -3.52 22.62 6.05
N LEU A 207 -4.00 22.55 4.82
CA LEU A 207 -3.47 21.74 3.74
C LEU A 207 -3.16 22.62 2.53
N ASN A 208 -2.21 22.23 1.72
CA ASN A 208 -2.01 22.82 0.41
C ASN A 208 -3.05 22.25 -0.58
N PHE A 209 -4.32 22.56 -0.31
CA PHE A 209 -5.44 22.08 -1.12
C PHE A 209 -5.54 22.88 -2.41
N ILE A 210 -5.48 22.19 -3.56
CA ILE A 210 -5.51 22.79 -4.89
C ILE A 210 -6.89 22.74 -5.57
N GLY A 211 -7.91 22.21 -4.87
CA GLY A 211 -9.27 22.08 -5.43
C GLY A 211 -9.56 20.70 -6.01
N ASN A 212 -10.58 20.64 -6.85
CA ASN A 212 -10.94 19.43 -7.58
C ASN A 212 -9.89 19.11 -8.66
N VAL A 213 -9.64 17.81 -8.87
CA VAL A 213 -8.76 17.28 -9.92
C VAL A 213 -9.46 16.15 -10.68
N GLU A 214 -9.31 16.11 -11.99
CA GLU A 214 -9.71 14.99 -12.82
C GLU A 214 -8.55 14.00 -13.02
N GLY A 215 -8.81 12.87 -13.65
CA GLY A 215 -7.77 11.89 -13.92
C GLY A 215 -6.60 12.43 -14.76
N LYS A 216 -6.87 13.38 -15.68
CA LYS A 216 -5.83 13.98 -16.51
C LYS A 216 -4.84 14.82 -15.69
N GLU A 217 -5.32 15.58 -14.68
CA GLU A 217 -4.49 16.40 -13.80
C GLU A 217 -3.64 15.53 -12.90
N ILE A 218 -4.18 14.38 -12.42
CA ILE A 218 -3.42 13.42 -11.64
C ILE A 218 -2.24 12.88 -12.45
N PHE A 219 -2.48 12.37 -13.66
CA PHE A 219 -1.42 11.83 -14.51
C PHE A 219 -0.43 12.90 -15.02
N ASN A 220 -0.87 14.16 -15.13
CA ASN A 220 0.02 15.29 -15.44
C ASN A 220 0.86 15.75 -14.24
N GLY A 221 0.64 15.21 -13.03
CA GLY A 221 1.42 15.56 -11.84
C GLY A 221 1.04 16.90 -11.22
N GLN A 222 -0.21 17.33 -11.36
CA GLN A 222 -0.69 18.56 -10.73
C GLN A 222 -0.94 18.37 -9.24
N ALA A 223 -1.33 17.15 -8.79
CA ALA A 223 -1.49 16.79 -7.40
C ALA A 223 -0.40 15.80 -6.97
N ASP A 224 0.12 15.96 -5.75
CA ASP A 224 1.01 15.02 -5.10
C ASP A 224 0.20 13.94 -4.36
N VAL A 225 -0.95 14.35 -3.81
CA VAL A 225 -1.93 13.49 -3.15
C VAL A 225 -3.31 13.75 -3.75
N ALA A 226 -4.02 12.70 -4.17
CA ALA A 226 -5.39 12.80 -4.67
C ALA A 226 -6.34 12.01 -3.76
N VAL A 227 -7.41 12.67 -3.31
CA VAL A 227 -8.36 12.13 -2.31
C VAL A 227 -9.67 11.74 -2.97
N THR A 228 -10.19 10.57 -2.59
CA THR A 228 -11.50 10.07 -3.04
C THR A 228 -12.04 9.04 -2.04
N ASP A 229 -13.28 8.56 -2.25
CA ASP A 229 -13.80 7.36 -1.58
C ASP A 229 -13.18 6.08 -2.17
N GLY A 230 -13.24 4.98 -1.41
CA GLY A 230 -12.60 3.72 -1.82
C GLY A 230 -13.28 3.04 -3.00
N PHE A 231 -14.56 3.32 -3.29
CA PHE A 231 -15.22 2.80 -4.49
C PHE A 231 -14.63 3.46 -5.74
N THR A 232 -14.62 4.79 -5.77
CA THR A 232 -14.08 5.58 -6.89
C THR A 232 -12.59 5.28 -7.07
N GLY A 233 -11.81 5.25 -5.99
CA GLY A 233 -10.39 4.97 -6.04
C GLY A 233 -10.05 3.56 -6.51
N ASN A 234 -10.83 2.55 -6.10
CA ASN A 234 -10.63 1.18 -6.60
C ASN A 234 -10.98 1.04 -8.08
N VAL A 235 -12.05 1.68 -8.54
CA VAL A 235 -12.40 1.73 -9.98
C VAL A 235 -11.27 2.43 -10.76
N PHE A 236 -10.77 3.56 -10.27
CA PHE A 236 -9.67 4.30 -10.88
C PHE A 236 -8.40 3.44 -10.96
N LEU A 237 -8.02 2.77 -9.87
CA LEU A 237 -6.87 1.85 -9.83
C LEU A 237 -7.02 0.71 -10.85
N LYS A 238 -8.15 -0.02 -10.78
CA LYS A 238 -8.36 -1.18 -11.65
C LYS A 238 -8.45 -0.81 -13.13
N SER A 239 -9.04 0.34 -13.45
CA SER A 239 -9.12 0.85 -14.82
C SER A 239 -7.73 1.23 -15.33
N THR A 240 -6.92 1.92 -14.52
CA THR A 240 -5.54 2.29 -14.87
C THR A 240 -4.67 1.06 -15.09
N GLU A 241 -4.71 0.07 -14.19
CA GLU A 241 -4.00 -1.21 -14.33
C GLU A 241 -4.40 -1.94 -15.63
N ALA A 242 -5.71 -2.01 -15.90
CA ALA A 242 -6.23 -2.70 -17.09
C ALA A 242 -5.80 -2.00 -18.40
N VAL A 243 -5.88 -0.67 -18.46
CA VAL A 243 -5.46 0.11 -19.63
C VAL A 243 -3.95 0.00 -19.85
N ALA A 244 -3.15 0.13 -18.79
CA ALA A 244 -1.69 -0.01 -18.87
C ALA A 244 -1.29 -1.39 -19.42
N LYS A 245 -1.91 -2.46 -18.91
CA LYS A 245 -1.70 -3.83 -19.40
C LYS A 245 -2.11 -3.98 -20.86
N LEU A 246 -3.29 -3.49 -21.23
CA LEU A 246 -3.79 -3.55 -22.61
C LEU A 246 -2.81 -2.88 -23.58
N LEU A 247 -2.31 -1.68 -23.26
CA LEU A 247 -1.36 -0.95 -24.11
C LEU A 247 -0.05 -1.72 -24.28
N ILE A 248 0.52 -2.24 -23.19
CA ILE A 248 1.75 -3.03 -23.24
C ILE A 248 1.56 -4.29 -24.11
N ASP A 249 0.44 -5.00 -23.93
CA ASP A 249 0.16 -6.22 -24.69
C ASP A 249 -0.07 -5.90 -26.18
N LYS A 250 -0.78 -4.81 -26.51
CA LYS A 250 -1.00 -4.37 -27.90
C LYS A 250 0.29 -3.91 -28.59
N ILE A 251 1.16 -3.19 -27.89
CA ILE A 251 2.49 -2.84 -28.41
C ILE A 251 3.29 -4.10 -28.74
N ARG A 252 3.32 -5.08 -27.83
CA ARG A 252 4.02 -6.35 -28.04
C ARG A 252 3.45 -7.14 -29.21
N GLU A 253 2.13 -7.20 -29.34
CA GLU A 253 1.43 -7.87 -30.45
C GLU A 253 1.77 -7.21 -31.78
N SER A 254 1.71 -5.86 -31.85
CA SER A 254 2.04 -5.09 -33.05
C SER A 254 3.48 -5.27 -33.51
N ILE A 255 4.45 -5.31 -32.57
CA ILE A 255 5.86 -5.58 -32.87
C ILE A 255 6.02 -7.01 -33.45
N LYS A 256 5.36 -8.01 -32.86
CA LYS A 256 5.44 -9.40 -33.32
C LYS A 256 4.77 -9.60 -34.67
N GLY A 257 3.65 -8.93 -34.94
CA GLY A 257 2.89 -9.03 -36.17
C GLY A 257 3.45 -8.18 -37.34
N GLY A 258 4.36 -7.23 -37.06
CA GLY A 258 4.88 -6.28 -38.05
C GLY A 258 6.04 -6.79 -38.94
N GLY A 259 6.31 -8.09 -38.91
CA GLY A 259 7.34 -8.71 -39.71
C GLY A 259 8.79 -8.51 -39.20
N PRO A 260 9.79 -8.98 -39.97
CA PRO A 260 11.19 -9.01 -39.51
C PRO A 260 11.76 -7.64 -39.13
N LEU A 261 11.39 -6.58 -39.84
CA LEU A 261 11.87 -5.21 -39.58
C LEU A 261 11.31 -4.66 -38.28
N ALA A 262 10.00 -4.88 -38.01
CA ALA A 262 9.37 -4.49 -36.75
C ALA A 262 9.95 -5.26 -35.55
N MET A 263 10.25 -6.54 -35.73
CA MET A 263 10.91 -7.38 -34.73
C MET A 263 12.31 -6.85 -34.38
N LEU A 264 13.11 -6.47 -35.42
CA LEU A 264 14.42 -5.84 -35.18
C LEU A 264 14.28 -4.52 -34.45
N GLY A 265 13.34 -3.66 -34.86
CA GLY A 265 13.00 -2.43 -34.13
C GLY A 265 12.59 -2.68 -32.67
N GLY A 266 11.80 -3.74 -32.43
CA GLY A 266 11.40 -4.18 -31.10
C GLY A 266 12.58 -4.57 -30.20
N VAL A 267 13.63 -5.19 -30.77
CA VAL A 267 14.87 -5.49 -30.03
C VAL A 267 15.59 -4.19 -29.63
N LEU A 268 15.68 -3.22 -30.54
CA LEU A 268 16.35 -1.93 -30.28
C LEU A 268 15.64 -1.10 -29.22
N VAL A 269 14.29 -1.09 -29.19
CA VAL A 269 13.52 -0.33 -28.17
C VAL A 269 13.30 -1.09 -26.87
N ARG A 270 13.73 -2.35 -26.77
CA ARG A 270 13.54 -3.20 -25.58
C ARG A 270 14.01 -2.56 -24.26
N PRO A 271 15.15 -1.86 -24.18
CA PRO A 271 15.58 -1.20 -22.96
C PRO A 271 14.60 -0.11 -22.49
N ALA A 272 14.11 0.73 -23.43
CA ALA A 272 13.13 1.78 -23.12
C ALA A 272 11.79 1.18 -22.67
N MET A 273 11.32 0.13 -23.36
CA MET A 273 10.11 -0.58 -22.95
C MET A 273 10.22 -1.23 -21.57
N ARG A 274 11.41 -1.66 -21.17
CA ARG A 274 11.65 -2.20 -19.82
C ARG A 274 11.48 -1.10 -18.75
N GLN A 275 11.92 0.13 -19.02
CA GLN A 275 11.73 1.26 -18.09
C GLN A 275 10.24 1.60 -17.94
N ILE A 276 9.48 1.66 -19.04
CA ILE A 276 8.03 1.90 -19.00
C ILE A 276 7.32 0.78 -18.22
N ARG A 277 7.68 -0.48 -18.48
CA ARG A 277 7.11 -1.61 -17.76
C ARG A 277 7.40 -1.52 -16.27
N LYS A 278 8.62 -1.16 -15.87
CA LYS A 278 9.01 -0.99 -14.48
C LYS A 278 8.19 0.10 -13.80
N LEU A 279 7.96 1.24 -14.48
CA LEU A 279 7.13 2.34 -13.97
C LEU A 279 5.67 1.92 -13.71
N LEU A 280 5.15 0.97 -14.49
CA LEU A 280 3.77 0.51 -14.42
C LEU A 280 3.61 -0.82 -13.65
N ASP A 281 4.70 -1.37 -13.10
CA ASP A 281 4.69 -2.66 -12.40
C ASP A 281 4.39 -2.44 -10.90
N PRO A 282 3.25 -2.93 -10.38
CA PRO A 282 2.93 -2.80 -8.96
C PRO A 282 3.98 -3.43 -8.03
N SER A 283 4.78 -4.39 -8.53
CA SER A 283 5.85 -5.04 -7.75
C SER A 283 6.98 -4.09 -7.38
N GLU A 284 7.17 -2.98 -8.10
CA GLU A 284 8.19 -1.96 -7.78
C GLU A 284 7.86 -1.19 -6.49
N GLU A 285 6.60 -0.98 -6.21
CA GLU A 285 6.13 -0.39 -4.95
C GLU A 285 5.95 -1.45 -3.85
N GLY A 286 5.60 -2.67 -4.23
CA GLY A 286 5.49 -3.84 -3.37
C GLY A 286 4.23 -3.90 -2.53
N ALA A 287 3.90 -2.85 -1.77
CA ALA A 287 2.72 -2.83 -0.91
C ALA A 287 2.15 -1.42 -0.73
N ALA A 288 0.85 -1.34 -0.53
CA ALA A 288 0.10 -0.14 -0.19
C ALA A 288 0.01 0.04 1.33
N PRO A 289 0.35 1.22 1.89
CA PRO A 289 0.16 1.49 3.31
C PRO A 289 -1.32 1.65 3.65
N LEU A 290 -1.74 1.03 4.75
CA LEU A 290 -3.03 1.24 5.38
C LEU A 290 -2.90 2.35 6.43
N LEU A 291 -3.16 3.58 6.01
CA LEU A 291 -3.00 4.77 6.85
C LEU A 291 -4.15 4.92 7.83
N GLY A 292 -3.88 5.55 8.99
CA GLY A 292 -4.88 5.78 10.05
C GLY A 292 -4.99 4.67 11.09
N MET A 293 -4.24 3.59 10.95
CA MET A 293 -4.10 2.55 11.97
C MET A 293 -3.10 2.98 13.05
N ASN A 294 -3.27 2.49 14.28
CA ASN A 294 -2.33 2.75 15.38
C ASN A 294 -1.08 1.85 15.30
N GLY A 295 -0.53 1.71 14.12
CA GLY A 295 0.66 0.95 13.75
C GLY A 295 0.86 1.00 12.25
N LEU A 296 2.07 0.76 11.76
CA LEU A 296 2.38 0.74 10.34
C LEU A 296 2.02 -0.62 9.74
N VAL A 297 1.09 -0.61 8.77
CA VAL A 297 0.58 -1.80 8.08
C VAL A 297 0.71 -1.58 6.58
N PHE A 298 1.28 -2.56 5.87
CA PHE A 298 1.48 -2.54 4.43
C PHE A 298 0.88 -3.79 3.80
N ILE A 299 0.04 -3.61 2.79
CA ILE A 299 -0.71 -4.68 2.16
C ILE A 299 -0.32 -4.78 0.69
N GLY A 300 0.33 -5.87 0.32
CA GLY A 300 0.67 -6.24 -1.05
C GLY A 300 -0.44 -6.99 -1.76
N HIS A 301 -0.18 -7.40 -2.99
CA HIS A 301 -1.09 -8.25 -3.77
C HIS A 301 -0.84 -9.73 -3.47
N GLY A 302 -1.89 -10.58 -3.49
CA GLY A 302 -1.75 -12.03 -3.32
C GLY A 302 -0.77 -12.66 -4.32
N ARG A 303 -0.69 -12.14 -5.54
CA ARG A 303 0.26 -12.55 -6.59
C ARG A 303 1.70 -12.03 -6.42
N SER A 304 2.02 -11.40 -5.30
CA SER A 304 3.37 -10.86 -5.04
C SER A 304 4.44 -11.93 -5.18
N ASP A 305 5.48 -11.60 -5.93
CA ASP A 305 6.72 -12.37 -6.02
C ASP A 305 7.76 -11.87 -4.99
N ALA A 306 8.93 -12.48 -4.99
CA ALA A 306 10.01 -12.11 -4.06
C ALA A 306 10.45 -10.64 -4.21
N ILE A 307 10.40 -10.08 -5.42
CA ILE A 307 10.76 -8.68 -5.67
C ILE A 307 9.72 -7.75 -5.04
N ALA A 308 8.43 -8.07 -5.19
CA ALA A 308 7.35 -7.32 -4.57
C ALA A 308 7.45 -7.34 -3.04
N ILE A 309 7.70 -8.50 -2.43
CA ILE A 309 7.88 -8.61 -0.96
C ILE A 309 9.11 -7.82 -0.50
N LYS A 310 10.25 -7.93 -1.20
CA LYS A 310 11.45 -7.13 -0.91
C LYS A 310 11.13 -5.63 -0.92
N ASN A 311 10.43 -5.16 -1.95
CA ASN A 311 10.05 -3.76 -2.08
C ASN A 311 9.02 -3.33 -1.02
N ALA A 312 8.07 -4.20 -0.65
CA ALA A 312 7.13 -3.96 0.44
C ALA A 312 7.87 -3.73 1.78
N VAL A 313 8.88 -4.56 2.09
CA VAL A 313 9.72 -4.37 3.27
C VAL A 313 10.49 -3.04 3.20
N ARG A 314 11.02 -2.67 2.02
CA ARG A 314 11.72 -1.39 1.82
C ARG A 314 10.80 -0.19 2.10
N VAL A 315 9.57 -0.22 1.59
CA VAL A 315 8.59 0.87 1.82
C VAL A 315 8.20 0.93 3.30
N ALA A 316 7.98 -0.22 3.94
CA ALA A 316 7.69 -0.30 5.37
C ALA A 316 8.83 0.24 6.24
N LYS A 317 10.08 -0.11 5.92
CA LYS A 317 11.27 0.43 6.56
C LYS A 317 11.35 1.95 6.45
N ASN A 318 11.19 2.49 5.24
CA ASN A 318 11.26 3.93 5.00
C ASN A 318 10.20 4.69 5.82
N ALA A 319 8.98 4.18 5.90
CA ALA A 319 7.90 4.80 6.69
C ALA A 319 8.18 4.74 8.20
N ALA A 320 8.76 3.64 8.69
CA ALA A 320 9.15 3.50 10.10
C ALA A 320 10.28 4.47 10.46
N GLU A 321 11.32 4.55 9.65
CA GLU A 321 12.47 5.46 9.86
C GLU A 321 12.07 6.94 9.74
N ALA A 322 11.14 7.26 8.84
CA ALA A 322 10.56 8.59 8.70
C ALA A 322 9.56 8.98 9.81
N LYS A 323 9.29 8.06 10.77
CA LYS A 323 8.36 8.27 11.90
C LYS A 323 6.96 8.72 11.46
N VAL A 324 6.46 8.09 10.39
CA VAL A 324 5.15 8.42 9.79
C VAL A 324 4.02 8.31 10.80
N LEU A 325 4.03 7.26 11.63
CA LEU A 325 2.96 7.04 12.62
C LEU A 325 2.85 8.19 13.64
N ASP A 326 3.98 8.65 14.18
CA ASP A 326 3.99 9.72 15.17
C ASP A 326 3.57 11.07 14.57
N ALA A 327 4.07 11.36 13.36
CA ALA A 327 3.69 12.56 12.62
C ALA A 327 2.19 12.56 12.29
N MET A 328 1.63 11.41 11.90
CA MET A 328 0.20 11.28 11.60
C MET A 328 -0.67 11.44 12.85
N LYS A 329 -0.27 10.86 13.98
CA LYS A 329 -0.95 11.08 15.28
C LYS A 329 -1.01 12.56 15.63
N SER A 330 0.11 13.27 15.50
CA SER A 330 0.19 14.71 15.79
C SER A 330 -0.70 15.53 14.86
N ALA A 331 -0.67 15.28 13.56
CA ALA A 331 -1.47 16.01 12.59
C ALA A 331 -2.99 15.80 12.79
N ILE A 332 -3.41 14.57 13.07
CA ILE A 332 -4.82 14.28 13.38
C ILE A 332 -5.24 14.95 14.67
N GLU A 333 -4.42 14.90 15.73
CA GLU A 333 -4.74 15.59 17.00
C GLU A 333 -4.87 17.11 16.82
N GLU A 334 -4.02 17.74 16.02
CA GLU A 334 -4.16 19.16 15.68
C GLU A 334 -5.46 19.47 14.95
N SER A 335 -5.89 18.60 14.04
CA SER A 335 -7.12 18.80 13.28
C SER A 335 -8.38 18.74 14.15
N LEU A 336 -8.32 18.04 15.28
CA LEU A 336 -9.44 17.92 16.24
C LEU A 336 -9.56 19.11 17.20
N LYS A 337 -8.53 19.96 17.32
CA LYS A 337 -8.53 21.13 18.23
C LYS A 337 -9.25 22.34 17.65
N LYS A 338 -9.79 22.23 16.44
CA LYS A 338 -10.57 23.25 15.74
C LYS A 338 -12.06 22.93 15.76
#